data_9f5ad6a3855392c7d6dd780e3558a512
#
_entry.id   9f5ad6a3855392c7d6dd780e3558a512
#
_cell.length_a   1.000
_cell.length_b   1.000
_cell.length_c   1.000
_cell.angle_alpha   90.00
_cell.angle_beta   90.00
_cell.angle_gamma   90.00
#
_symmetry.space_group_name_H-M   'P 1'
#
loop_
_entity.id
_entity.type
_entity.pdbx_description
1 polymer ?
#
loop_
_entity_poly.entity_id
_entity_poly.type
_entity_poly.pdbx_seq_one_letter_code
_entity_poly.pdbx_strand_id
1 'polypeptide(L)'
;VWNVENCIQCNKCSFVCPHAAIRPFVLTDEELAGIEGLQTQDVKAPKALAGMHFRIETSVLDCLGCGNCADVCPGKKGEKALTMVPFNVDAEDMVKEAANWEYLVHKVASKQDLVDIKQSPKNSQFAQPLFEFSGACSGDDHVSGHCLCRRQGLHGQQQDRVQRSC
;
A
#
# COMPACT_ATOMS: atom_id res chain seq x y z
N VAL A 1 13.91 -0.73 -0.42
CA VAL A 1 13.95 0.73 -0.68
C VAL A 1 13.32 1.02 -2.02
N TRP A 2 12.51 2.08 -2.09
CA TRP A 2 11.86 2.54 -3.31
C TRP A 2 12.60 3.75 -3.91
N ASN A 3 12.97 3.65 -5.18
CA ASN A 3 13.51 4.75 -5.96
C ASN A 3 12.38 5.39 -6.78
N VAL A 4 12.06 6.62 -6.45
CA VAL A 4 10.97 7.38 -7.04
C VAL A 4 11.15 7.62 -8.54
N GLU A 5 12.37 7.90 -8.99
CA GLU A 5 12.65 8.27 -10.39
C GLU A 5 12.51 7.09 -11.36
N ASN A 6 12.78 5.89 -10.87
CA ASN A 6 12.74 4.67 -11.66
C ASN A 6 11.35 4.01 -11.66
N CYS A 7 10.41 4.51 -10.84
CA CYS A 7 9.09 3.93 -10.76
C CYS A 7 8.19 4.34 -11.93
N ILE A 8 7.62 3.36 -12.62
CA ILE A 8 6.66 3.56 -13.71
C ILE A 8 5.20 3.41 -13.28
N GLN A 9 4.95 3.26 -11.98
CA GLN A 9 3.61 3.13 -11.39
C GLN A 9 2.80 1.93 -11.93
N CYS A 10 3.46 0.82 -12.24
CA CYS A 10 2.79 -0.36 -12.79
C CYS A 10 2.10 -1.24 -11.72
N ASN A 11 2.40 -1.05 -10.45
CA ASN A 11 1.88 -1.77 -9.28
C ASN A 11 2.16 -3.29 -9.26
N LYS A 12 3.03 -3.82 -10.13
CA LYS A 12 3.38 -5.24 -10.13
C LYS A 12 3.92 -5.72 -8.80
N CYS A 13 4.66 -4.87 -8.10
CA CYS A 13 5.23 -5.17 -6.79
C CYS A 13 4.15 -5.48 -5.74
N SER A 14 3.05 -4.74 -5.71
CA SER A 14 1.97 -5.01 -4.76
C SER A 14 1.14 -6.24 -5.14
N PHE A 15 1.02 -6.56 -6.43
CA PHE A 15 0.32 -7.78 -6.88
C PHE A 15 1.02 -9.08 -6.47
N VAL A 16 2.34 -9.07 -6.39
CA VAL A 16 3.12 -10.29 -6.09
C VAL A 16 3.49 -10.42 -4.61
N CYS A 17 3.17 -9.43 -3.80
CA CYS A 17 3.48 -9.48 -2.38
C CYS A 17 2.53 -10.43 -1.65
N PRO A 18 3.00 -11.56 -1.09
CA PRO A 18 2.14 -12.55 -0.45
C PRO A 18 1.48 -12.05 0.84
N HIS A 19 2.03 -10.99 1.45
CA HIS A 19 1.54 -10.42 2.71
C HIS A 19 0.93 -9.03 2.56
N ALA A 20 0.75 -8.54 1.34
CA ALA A 20 0.30 -7.17 1.08
C ALA A 20 1.11 -6.09 1.83
N ALA A 21 2.37 -6.41 2.17
CA ALA A 21 3.29 -5.53 2.90
C ALA A 21 3.83 -4.38 2.03
N ILE A 22 3.64 -4.41 0.72
CA ILE A 22 4.00 -3.32 -0.19
C ILE A 22 2.77 -2.85 -0.94
N ARG A 23 2.49 -1.54 -0.88
CA ARG A 23 1.25 -0.97 -1.44
C ARG A 23 1.49 0.35 -2.14
N PRO A 24 0.70 0.66 -3.19
CA PRO A 24 0.63 1.98 -3.75
C PRO A 24 -0.33 2.86 -2.93
N PHE A 25 0.08 4.08 -2.70
CA PHE A 25 -0.74 5.12 -2.09
C PHE A 25 -0.89 6.29 -3.05
N VAL A 26 -2.03 6.95 -2.97
CA VAL A 26 -2.31 8.19 -3.68
C VAL A 26 -2.75 9.23 -2.66
N LEU A 27 -2.03 10.34 -2.60
CA LEU A 27 -2.22 11.41 -1.64
C LEU A 27 -2.69 12.67 -2.34
N THR A 28 -3.54 13.43 -1.68
CA THR A 28 -3.81 14.84 -2.02
C THR A 28 -2.68 15.73 -1.50
N ASP A 29 -2.65 16.99 -1.93
CA ASP A 29 -1.68 17.98 -1.41
C ASP A 29 -1.81 18.15 0.12
N GLU A 30 -3.05 18.11 0.63
CA GLU A 30 -3.32 18.22 2.07
C GLU A 30 -2.79 17.01 2.85
N GLU A 31 -3.01 15.80 2.32
CA GLU A 31 -2.51 14.57 2.93
C GLU A 31 -0.97 14.51 2.88
N LEU A 32 -0.36 15.01 1.81
CA LEU A 32 1.09 15.09 1.68
C LEU A 32 1.70 16.12 2.64
N ALA A 33 1.04 17.24 2.85
CA ALA A 33 1.49 18.26 3.80
C ALA A 33 1.51 17.77 5.27
N GLY A 34 0.76 16.71 5.57
CA GLY A 34 0.73 16.10 6.90
C GLY A 34 1.93 15.19 7.23
N ILE A 35 2.82 14.95 6.26
CA ILE A 35 4.01 14.12 6.45
C ILE A 35 5.24 14.75 5.78
N GLU A 36 6.22 15.12 6.57
CA GLU A 36 7.40 15.82 6.08
C GLU A 36 8.40 14.88 5.42
N GLY A 37 8.93 15.30 4.28
CA GLY A 37 10.01 14.61 3.59
C GLY A 37 9.62 13.29 2.90
N LEU A 38 8.31 13.05 2.71
CA LEU A 38 7.84 11.89 1.96
C LEU A 38 8.12 12.07 0.46
N GLN A 39 8.89 11.17 -0.13
CA GLN A 39 9.14 11.17 -1.58
C GLN A 39 7.92 10.66 -2.33
N THR A 40 7.49 11.38 -3.35
CA THR A 40 6.33 11.04 -4.18
C THR A 40 6.59 11.35 -5.66
N GLN A 41 5.72 10.85 -6.52
CA GLN A 41 5.62 11.24 -7.94
C GLN A 41 4.21 11.73 -8.22
N ASP A 42 4.04 12.52 -9.29
CA ASP A 42 2.71 12.81 -9.81
C ASP A 42 2.03 11.52 -10.33
N VAL A 43 0.74 11.38 -10.07
CA VAL A 43 -0.03 10.24 -10.58
C VAL A 43 -0.15 10.32 -12.11
N LYS A 44 0.27 9.26 -12.80
CA LYS A 44 0.23 9.20 -14.26
C LYS A 44 -1.11 8.71 -14.83
N ALA A 45 -1.82 7.88 -14.08
CA ALA A 45 -3.12 7.31 -14.45
C ALA A 45 -3.79 6.67 -13.23
N PRO A 46 -5.13 6.65 -13.15
CA PRO A 46 -6.12 7.17 -14.09
C PRO A 46 -6.29 8.70 -14.03
N LYS A 47 -6.97 9.29 -15.02
CA LYS A 47 -7.20 10.74 -15.06
C LYS A 47 -7.97 11.30 -13.86
N ALA A 48 -8.80 10.47 -13.24
CA ALA A 48 -9.54 10.84 -12.03
C ALA A 48 -8.64 11.18 -10.84
N LEU A 49 -7.39 10.73 -10.85
CA LEU A 49 -6.39 10.99 -9.82
C LEU A 49 -5.33 12.01 -10.28
N ALA A 50 -5.59 12.72 -11.37
CA ALA A 50 -4.66 13.74 -11.88
C ALA A 50 -4.47 14.87 -10.83
N GLY A 51 -3.23 15.28 -10.65
CA GLY A 51 -2.87 16.30 -9.65
C GLY A 51 -2.67 15.74 -8.23
N MET A 52 -2.77 14.42 -8.06
CA MET A 52 -2.44 13.75 -6.80
C MET A 52 -1.03 13.16 -6.84
N HIS A 53 -0.52 12.78 -5.69
CA HIS A 53 0.83 12.27 -5.48
C HIS A 53 0.81 10.75 -5.28
N PHE A 54 1.68 10.05 -6.01
CA PHE A 54 1.82 8.60 -5.94
C PHE A 54 3.06 8.20 -5.13
N ARG A 55 2.90 7.18 -4.29
CA ARG A 55 4.00 6.53 -3.59
C ARG A 55 3.80 5.02 -3.53
N ILE A 56 4.89 4.28 -3.62
CA ILE A 56 4.97 2.89 -3.16
C ILE A 56 5.56 2.90 -1.76
N GLU A 57 4.86 2.31 -0.82
CA GLU A 57 5.34 2.15 0.55
C GLU A 57 5.38 0.69 0.95
N THR A 58 6.33 0.36 1.83
CA THR A 58 6.50 -1.00 2.35
C THR A 58 6.38 -1.00 3.86
N SER A 59 5.50 -1.85 4.40
CA SER A 59 5.55 -2.18 5.82
C SER A 59 6.84 -2.94 6.10
N VAL A 60 7.81 -2.25 6.66
CA VAL A 60 9.12 -2.85 6.95
C VAL A 60 9.04 -3.92 8.04
N LEU A 61 8.04 -3.83 8.93
CA LEU A 61 7.82 -4.78 10.01
C LEU A 61 7.11 -6.06 9.56
N ASP A 62 6.29 -5.98 8.50
CA ASP A 62 5.54 -7.14 7.96
C ASP A 62 6.22 -7.78 6.74
N CYS A 63 7.28 -7.16 6.23
CA CYS A 63 8.00 -7.63 5.06
C CYS A 63 8.90 -8.83 5.40
N LEU A 64 8.65 -9.98 4.76
CA LEU A 64 9.46 -11.19 4.93
C LEU A 64 10.78 -11.19 4.14
N GLY A 65 11.08 -10.14 3.39
CA GLY A 65 12.31 -10.06 2.60
C GLY A 65 12.39 -11.06 1.43
N CYS A 66 11.27 -11.57 0.93
CA CYS A 66 11.25 -12.60 -0.12
C CYS A 66 11.78 -12.14 -1.49
N GLY A 67 11.88 -10.84 -1.75
CA GLY A 67 12.45 -10.28 -2.98
C GLY A 67 11.51 -10.23 -4.19
N ASN A 68 10.34 -10.88 -4.17
CA ASN A 68 9.43 -10.97 -5.32
C ASN A 68 9.10 -9.60 -5.94
N CYS A 69 8.86 -8.59 -5.10
CA CYS A 69 8.55 -7.24 -5.57
C CYS A 69 9.70 -6.57 -6.35
N ALA A 70 10.93 -6.81 -5.90
CA ALA A 70 12.12 -6.32 -6.59
C ALA A 70 12.39 -7.10 -7.89
N ASP A 71 12.14 -8.42 -7.90
CA ASP A 71 12.35 -9.26 -9.09
C ASP A 71 11.42 -8.89 -10.23
N VAL A 72 10.13 -8.69 -9.96
CA VAL A 72 9.14 -8.34 -11.00
C VAL A 72 9.16 -6.86 -11.39
N CYS A 73 9.91 -6.03 -10.67
CA CYS A 73 9.98 -4.60 -10.97
C CYS A 73 10.66 -4.35 -12.31
N PRO A 74 9.95 -3.82 -13.32
CA PRO A 74 10.57 -3.53 -14.62
C PRO A 74 11.42 -2.28 -14.58
N GLY A 75 11.12 -1.36 -13.63
CA GLY A 75 11.75 -0.07 -13.54
C GLY A 75 11.62 0.78 -14.80
N LYS A 76 12.48 1.79 -14.92
CA LYS A 76 12.58 2.69 -16.06
C LYS A 76 13.89 2.43 -16.80
N LYS A 77 13.80 2.12 -18.09
CA LYS A 77 14.99 1.80 -18.91
C LYS A 77 15.85 0.63 -18.36
N GLY A 78 15.24 -0.29 -17.66
CA GLY A 78 15.95 -1.43 -17.06
C GLY A 78 16.48 -1.17 -15.63
N GLU A 79 16.44 0.06 -15.16
CA GLU A 79 16.81 0.41 -13.78
C GLU A 79 15.63 0.17 -12.83
N LYS A 80 15.76 -0.78 -11.93
CA LYS A 80 14.70 -1.16 -10.99
C LYS A 80 14.34 0.00 -10.04
N ALA A 81 13.06 0.13 -9.74
CA ALA A 81 12.58 1.08 -8.76
C ALA A 81 12.59 0.51 -7.33
N LEU A 82 12.76 -0.79 -7.19
CA LEU A 82 12.81 -1.46 -5.89
C LEU A 82 14.13 -2.21 -5.73
N THR A 83 14.78 -1.98 -4.60
CA THR A 83 16.04 -2.64 -4.23
C THR A 83 15.91 -3.23 -2.83
N MET A 84 16.34 -4.49 -2.70
CA MET A 84 16.42 -5.14 -1.39
C MET A 84 17.62 -4.61 -0.62
N VAL A 85 17.40 -4.29 0.64
CA VAL A 85 18.44 -3.86 1.57
C VAL A 85 18.36 -4.72 2.84
N PRO A 86 19.47 -4.92 3.57
CA PRO A 86 19.44 -5.62 4.85
C PRO A 86 18.47 -4.95 5.83
N PHE A 87 17.69 -5.76 6.54
CA PHE A 87 16.79 -5.28 7.57
C PHE A 87 17.60 -4.92 8.84
N ASN A 88 17.39 -3.72 9.34
CA ASN A 88 17.92 -3.27 10.63
C ASN A 88 16.87 -2.38 11.30
N VAL A 89 16.19 -2.92 12.31
CA VAL A 89 15.10 -2.25 13.03
C VAL A 89 15.52 -0.95 13.70
N ASP A 90 16.78 -0.82 14.06
CA ASP A 90 17.33 0.37 14.74
C ASP A 90 17.85 1.43 13.74
N ALA A 91 17.87 1.11 12.45
CA ALA A 91 18.30 2.08 11.45
C ALA A 91 17.26 3.20 11.31
N GLU A 92 17.73 4.43 11.30
CA GLU A 92 16.87 5.62 11.18
C GLU A 92 15.93 5.55 9.97
N ASP A 93 16.43 5.04 8.85
CA ASP A 93 15.65 4.84 7.63
C ASP A 93 14.46 3.89 7.86
N MET A 94 14.67 2.78 8.57
CA MET A 94 13.64 1.78 8.85
C MET A 94 12.59 2.33 9.81
N VAL A 95 13.02 3.07 10.83
CA VAL A 95 12.10 3.75 11.75
C VAL A 95 11.24 4.76 11.01
N LYS A 96 11.85 5.53 10.11
CA LYS A 96 11.14 6.51 9.28
C LYS A 96 10.14 5.84 8.33
N GLU A 97 10.53 4.77 7.64
CA GLU A 97 9.63 4.03 6.73
C GLU A 97 8.48 3.37 7.52
N ALA A 98 8.71 2.86 8.73
CA ALA A 98 7.64 2.35 9.59
C ALA A 98 6.63 3.46 9.98
N ALA A 99 7.12 4.64 10.34
CA ALA A 99 6.27 5.79 10.64
C ALA A 99 5.49 6.28 9.40
N ASN A 100 6.13 6.28 8.23
CA ASN A 100 5.49 6.60 6.95
C ASN A 100 4.34 5.62 6.66
N TRP A 101 4.56 4.33 6.84
CA TRP A 101 3.55 3.30 6.66
C TRP A 101 2.33 3.54 7.55
N GLU A 102 2.56 3.76 8.85
CA GLU A 102 1.49 4.04 9.81
C GLU A 102 0.66 5.26 9.40
N TYR A 103 1.33 6.34 8.99
CA TYR A 103 0.65 7.52 8.50
C TYR A 103 -0.19 7.21 7.25
N LEU A 104 0.40 6.55 6.25
CA LEU A 104 -0.26 6.27 4.98
C LEU A 104 -1.47 5.35 5.13
N VAL A 105 -1.38 4.36 6.01
CA VAL A 105 -2.49 3.42 6.25
C VAL A 105 -3.63 4.06 7.03
N HIS A 106 -3.32 4.91 8.00
CA HIS A 106 -4.33 5.42 8.95
C HIS A 106 -4.83 6.83 8.65
N LYS A 107 -4.07 7.63 7.93
CA LYS A 107 -4.42 9.05 7.66
C LYS A 107 -4.79 9.33 6.22
N VAL A 108 -4.27 8.57 5.26
CA VAL A 108 -4.60 8.77 3.85
C VAL A 108 -5.92 8.11 3.53
N ALA A 109 -6.86 8.91 3.00
CA ALA A 109 -8.19 8.42 2.66
C ALA A 109 -8.15 7.47 1.45
N SER A 110 -9.03 6.47 1.45
CA SER A 110 -9.24 5.62 0.26
C SER A 110 -9.71 6.46 -0.92
N LYS A 111 -9.19 6.16 -2.11
CA LYS A 111 -9.60 6.80 -3.37
C LYS A 111 -10.58 5.92 -4.16
N GLN A 112 -11.26 4.99 -3.47
CA GLN A 112 -12.17 4.02 -4.09
C GLN A 112 -13.27 4.67 -4.92
N ASP A 113 -13.82 5.78 -4.44
CA ASP A 113 -14.89 6.50 -5.12
C ASP A 113 -14.43 7.23 -6.40
N LEU A 114 -13.12 7.43 -6.53
CA LEU A 114 -12.51 8.14 -7.67
C LEU A 114 -12.01 7.22 -8.76
N VAL A 115 -11.95 5.92 -8.50
CA VAL A 115 -11.38 4.94 -9.45
C VAL A 115 -12.40 3.92 -9.89
N ASP A 116 -12.43 3.64 -11.19
CA ASP A 116 -13.21 2.53 -11.74
C ASP A 116 -12.37 1.24 -11.69
N ILE A 117 -12.62 0.44 -10.68
CA ILE A 117 -11.93 -0.83 -10.43
C ILE A 117 -12.08 -1.80 -11.61
N LYS A 118 -13.19 -1.70 -12.34
CA LYS A 118 -13.50 -2.61 -13.46
C LYS A 118 -12.65 -2.34 -14.70
N GLN A 119 -12.09 -1.14 -14.83
CA GLN A 119 -11.31 -0.79 -16.03
C GLN A 119 -9.94 -1.45 -16.09
N SER A 120 -9.30 -1.69 -14.95
CA SER A 120 -7.96 -2.27 -14.93
C SER A 120 -7.64 -2.82 -13.55
N PRO A 121 -6.92 -3.97 -13.44
CA PRO A 121 -6.43 -4.47 -12.17
C PRO A 121 -5.60 -3.44 -11.39
N LYS A 122 -4.85 -2.58 -12.08
CA LYS A 122 -4.08 -1.50 -11.46
C LYS A 122 -4.94 -0.54 -10.66
N ASN A 123 -6.17 -0.26 -11.10
CA ASN A 123 -7.06 0.66 -10.40
C ASN A 123 -7.49 0.12 -9.04
N SER A 124 -7.63 -1.20 -8.88
CA SER A 124 -7.95 -1.83 -7.60
C SER A 124 -6.92 -1.51 -6.51
N GLN A 125 -5.66 -1.36 -6.90
CA GLN A 125 -4.58 -1.01 -5.98
C GLN A 125 -4.75 0.39 -5.39
N PHE A 126 -5.22 1.34 -6.18
CA PHE A 126 -5.48 2.69 -5.70
C PHE A 126 -6.72 2.80 -4.81
N ALA A 127 -7.62 1.83 -4.89
CA ALA A 127 -8.74 1.69 -3.96
C ALA A 127 -8.30 1.16 -2.59
N GLN A 128 -7.05 0.75 -2.46
CA GLN A 128 -6.47 0.16 -1.25
C GLN A 128 -7.28 -1.03 -0.71
N PRO A 129 -7.59 -2.02 -1.53
CA PRO A 129 -8.26 -3.21 -1.05
C PRO A 129 -7.27 -4.00 -0.18
N LEU A 130 -7.50 -3.96 1.11
CA LEU A 130 -6.60 -4.60 2.08
C LEU A 130 -6.60 -6.11 1.98
N PHE A 131 -7.64 -6.69 1.39
CA PHE A 131 -7.93 -8.11 1.46
C PHE A 131 -7.80 -8.87 0.16
N GLU A 132 -7.84 -8.19 -0.95
CA GLU A 132 -7.80 -8.85 -2.26
C GLU A 132 -6.47 -9.57 -2.52
N PHE A 133 -5.47 -9.30 -1.66
CA PHE A 133 -4.11 -9.84 -1.80
C PHE A 133 -3.64 -10.66 -0.62
N SER A 134 -4.38 -10.64 0.48
CA SER A 134 -4.09 -11.46 1.64
C SER A 134 -4.86 -12.77 1.54
N GLY A 135 -4.38 -13.76 1.07
CA GLY A 135 -4.95 -15.10 1.10
C GLY A 135 -3.90 -16.10 1.57
N ALA A 136 -2.72 -15.59 1.86
CA ALA A 136 -1.57 -16.41 2.14
C ALA A 136 -1.41 -16.75 3.62
N CYS A 137 -2.07 -16.03 4.52
CA CYS A 137 -1.92 -16.20 5.96
C CYS A 137 -3.24 -15.95 6.69
N SER A 138 -3.69 -16.92 7.48
CA SER A 138 -4.91 -16.81 8.31
C SER A 138 -4.84 -15.67 9.33
N GLY A 139 -3.65 -15.22 9.70
CA GLY A 139 -3.45 -14.05 10.55
C GLY A 139 -3.83 -12.74 9.87
N ASP A 140 -3.64 -12.64 8.56
CA ASP A 140 -4.00 -11.46 7.80
C ASP A 140 -5.51 -11.28 7.72
N ASP A 141 -6.27 -12.36 7.57
CA ASP A 141 -7.72 -12.33 7.54
C ASP A 141 -8.31 -11.78 8.84
N HIS A 142 -7.70 -12.11 9.97
CA HIS A 142 -8.14 -11.62 11.28
C HIS A 142 -7.88 -10.12 11.49
N VAL A 143 -6.68 -9.67 11.20
CA VAL A 143 -6.29 -8.26 11.30
C VAL A 143 -7.09 -7.42 10.32
N SER A 144 -7.30 -7.95 9.16
CA SER A 144 -8.00 -7.34 8.07
C SER A 144 -9.49 -7.21 8.35
N GLY A 145 -10.14 -8.22 8.89
CA GLY A 145 -11.54 -8.16 9.33
C GLY A 145 -11.78 -7.05 10.35
N HIS A 146 -10.84 -6.86 11.26
CA HIS A 146 -10.91 -5.79 12.26
C HIS A 146 -10.77 -4.38 11.67
N CYS A 147 -9.90 -4.22 10.68
CA CYS A 147 -9.67 -2.96 9.99
C CYS A 147 -10.85 -2.51 9.11
N LEU A 148 -11.49 -3.44 8.41
CA LEU A 148 -12.66 -3.17 7.59
C LEU A 148 -13.86 -2.71 8.41
N CYS A 149 -14.15 -3.38 9.52
CA CYS A 149 -15.24 -3.00 10.41
C CYS A 149 -15.08 -1.58 10.96
N ARG A 150 -13.86 -1.14 11.25
CA ARG A 150 -13.59 0.23 11.70
C ARG A 150 -13.74 1.26 10.60
N ARG A 151 -13.31 0.97 9.36
CA ARG A 151 -13.34 1.95 8.25
C ARG A 151 -14.72 2.14 7.65
N GLN A 152 -15.57 1.11 7.64
CA GLN A 152 -16.89 1.18 7.01
C GLN A 152 -17.99 1.69 7.95
N GLY A 153 -17.67 2.05 9.18
CA GLY A 153 -18.68 2.56 10.13
C GLY A 153 -19.81 1.56 10.44
N LEU A 154 -19.60 0.28 10.12
CA LEU A 154 -20.55 -0.79 10.38
C LEU A 154 -20.54 -1.13 11.88
N HIS A 155 -21.00 -0.16 12.68
CA HIS A 155 -21.22 -0.37 14.10
C HIS A 155 -22.39 -1.34 14.32
N GLY A 156 -22.13 -2.43 14.97
CA GLY A 156 -23.06 -3.16 15.83
C GLY A 156 -23.66 -4.44 15.28
N GLN A 157 -23.88 -4.62 13.97
CA GLN A 157 -24.61 -5.81 13.49
C GLN A 157 -23.72 -6.94 12.91
N GLN A 158 -22.50 -6.66 12.55
CA GLN A 158 -21.61 -7.65 11.95
C GLN A 158 -20.58 -8.22 12.93
N GLN A 159 -20.31 -7.53 14.04
CA GLN A 159 -19.44 -8.04 15.10
C GLN A 159 -19.99 -9.32 15.74
N ASP A 160 -21.32 -9.42 15.88
CA ASP A 160 -21.97 -10.62 16.43
C ASP A 160 -21.87 -11.86 15.51
N ARG A 161 -21.64 -11.66 14.20
CA ARG A 161 -21.50 -12.79 13.27
C ARG A 161 -20.09 -13.38 13.26
N VAL A 162 -19.08 -12.55 13.39
CA VAL A 162 -17.67 -12.99 13.40
C VAL A 162 -17.34 -13.71 14.72
N GLN A 163 -17.90 -13.23 15.84
CA GLN A 163 -17.69 -13.88 17.14
C GLN A 163 -18.43 -15.23 17.31
N ARG A 164 -19.40 -15.54 16.44
CA ARG A 164 -20.12 -16.83 16.48
C ARG A 164 -19.54 -17.88 15.51
N SER A 165 -18.51 -17.54 14.76
CA SER A 165 -17.85 -18.43 13.78
C SER A 165 -16.45 -18.88 14.22
N CYS A 166 -16.04 -18.57 15.44
CA CYS A 166 -14.82 -19.09 16.08
C CYS A 166 -15.17 -20.12 17.13
#